data_95b143bfa5c0c1dc00b8de9f567f211a
#
_entry.id   95b143bfa5c0c1dc00b8de9f567f211a
#
_cell.length_a   1.000
_cell.length_b   1.000
_cell.length_c   1.000
_cell.angle_alpha   90.00
_cell.angle_beta   90.00
_cell.angle_gamma   90.00
#
_symmetry.space_group_name_H-M   'P 1'
#
loop_
_entity.id
_entity.type
_entity.pdbx_description
1 polymer ?
#
loop_
_entity_poly.entity_id
_entity_poly.type
_entity_poly.pdbx_seq_one_letter_code
_entity_poly.pdbx_strand_id
1 'polypeptide(L)'
;MDDFIDDIFLIDTHAHLDMIEEQTPEEVVSEAQANDVKVIINVGSSIEGSKKSLEYANTFENVFAAVGVHPHSADTFFSNEAKIIEDLIKLNINQSSKNDNKKNENKRVVAVGETGLDFYKNPVSKIDQERAFTLQIEIALANNIPIIIHDRDAHKETLKIIKKYSNEKNFKAVMHCFSGDSNFAIKCLEEGLFLSFTGVVTFPNALTTKEVVKIVPLKRIFVETDCPFLAPQPKRGKENRPSYVVYVAEEIARLKDMSVDDIKRETSKNAKNFFNLTI
;
A
#
# COMPACT_ATOMS: atom_id res chain seq x y z
N MET A 1 -7.71 21.65 -26.30
CA MET A 1 -8.04 21.88 -24.88
C MET A 1 -9.00 20.77 -24.52
N ASP A 2 -8.46 19.64 -24.12
CA ASP A 2 -9.28 18.52 -23.69
C ASP A 2 -9.64 18.79 -22.24
N ASP A 3 -10.88 19.19 -22.01
CA ASP A 3 -11.50 19.23 -20.69
C ASP A 3 -11.62 17.79 -20.17
N PHE A 4 -10.51 17.24 -19.67
CA PHE A 4 -10.58 16.11 -18.76
C PHE A 4 -11.28 16.64 -17.50
N ILE A 5 -12.57 16.34 -17.37
CA ILE A 5 -13.23 16.32 -16.08
C ILE A 5 -12.43 15.28 -15.29
N ASP A 6 -11.48 15.77 -14.46
CA ASP A 6 -10.70 14.90 -13.57
C ASP A 6 -11.71 14.21 -12.66
N ASP A 7 -11.99 12.95 -12.93
CA ASP A 7 -12.87 12.13 -12.11
C ASP A 7 -12.37 12.15 -10.68
N ILE A 8 -13.15 12.71 -9.77
CA ILE A 8 -12.84 12.82 -8.35
C ILE A 8 -13.18 11.49 -7.68
N PHE A 9 -12.16 10.70 -7.34
CA PHE A 9 -12.32 9.39 -6.71
C PHE A 9 -11.19 9.10 -5.72
N LEU A 10 -11.30 8.01 -5.00
CA LEU A 10 -10.28 7.49 -4.08
C LEU A 10 -9.64 6.21 -4.61
N ILE A 11 -8.40 6.01 -4.24
CA ILE A 11 -7.68 4.74 -4.33
C ILE A 11 -7.36 4.30 -2.91
N ASP A 12 -7.84 3.12 -2.51
CA ASP A 12 -7.38 2.46 -1.29
C ASP A 12 -6.07 1.75 -1.60
N THR A 13 -4.96 2.30 -1.09
CA THR A 13 -3.62 1.81 -1.45
C THR A 13 -3.17 0.60 -0.66
N HIS A 14 -3.96 0.12 0.33
CA HIS A 14 -3.63 -1.05 1.13
C HIS A 14 -4.87 -1.68 1.76
N ALA A 15 -5.25 -2.85 1.26
CA ALA A 15 -6.37 -3.64 1.74
C ALA A 15 -6.02 -5.14 1.74
N HIS A 16 -6.63 -5.93 2.63
CA HIS A 16 -6.52 -7.37 2.67
C HIS A 16 -7.93 -7.99 2.48
N LEU A 17 -8.38 -8.06 1.24
CA LEU A 17 -9.73 -8.56 0.88
C LEU A 17 -9.93 -10.02 1.29
N ASP A 18 -8.85 -10.81 1.30
CA ASP A 18 -8.84 -12.21 1.72
C ASP A 18 -9.02 -12.42 3.23
N MET A 19 -8.92 -11.36 4.02
CA MET A 19 -9.08 -11.38 5.48
C MET A 19 -10.42 -10.80 5.95
N ILE A 20 -11.26 -10.27 5.05
CA ILE A 20 -12.60 -9.76 5.37
C ILE A 20 -13.54 -10.96 5.54
N GLU A 21 -14.26 -11.02 6.67
CA GLU A 21 -15.13 -12.14 7.02
C GLU A 21 -16.61 -11.82 6.88
N GLU A 22 -17.02 -10.55 7.07
CA GLU A 22 -18.44 -10.15 7.09
C GLU A 22 -19.08 -10.07 5.70
N GLN A 23 -18.29 -9.96 4.62
CA GLN A 23 -18.77 -9.79 3.25
C GLN A 23 -17.92 -10.60 2.26
N THR A 24 -18.53 -10.96 1.12
CA THR A 24 -17.78 -11.54 0.00
C THR A 24 -16.91 -10.48 -0.69
N PRO A 25 -15.83 -10.86 -1.38
CA PRO A 25 -15.00 -9.92 -2.12
C PRO A 25 -15.78 -9.10 -3.16
N GLU A 26 -16.79 -9.70 -3.81
CA GLU A 26 -17.69 -9.04 -4.75
C GLU A 26 -18.51 -7.93 -4.09
N GLU A 27 -19.07 -8.19 -2.91
CA GLU A 27 -19.81 -7.21 -2.14
C GLU A 27 -18.92 -6.06 -1.69
N VAL A 28 -17.71 -6.37 -1.20
CA VAL A 28 -16.73 -5.38 -0.75
C VAL A 28 -16.29 -4.46 -1.90
N VAL A 29 -15.97 -5.03 -3.07
CA VAL A 29 -15.57 -4.27 -4.26
C VAL A 29 -16.72 -3.42 -4.78
N SER A 30 -17.94 -3.95 -4.81
CA SER A 30 -19.13 -3.20 -5.22
C SER A 30 -19.44 -2.05 -4.25
N GLU A 31 -19.35 -2.28 -2.94
CA GLU A 31 -19.53 -1.24 -1.92
C GLU A 31 -18.48 -0.14 -2.05
N ALA A 32 -17.21 -0.50 -2.30
CA ALA A 32 -16.13 0.46 -2.53
C ALA A 32 -16.44 1.39 -3.72
N GLN A 33 -16.83 0.82 -4.86
CA GLN A 33 -17.21 1.58 -6.05
C GLN A 33 -18.39 2.52 -5.81
N ALA A 34 -19.41 2.07 -5.08
CA ALA A 34 -20.57 2.88 -4.72
C ALA A 34 -20.24 4.06 -3.78
N ASN A 35 -19.05 4.04 -3.15
CA ASN A 35 -18.54 5.09 -2.27
C ASN A 35 -17.32 5.85 -2.87
N ASP A 36 -17.26 5.96 -4.20
CA ASP A 36 -16.19 6.66 -4.95
C ASP A 36 -14.78 6.08 -4.76
N VAL A 37 -14.62 4.88 -4.24
CA VAL A 37 -13.33 4.17 -4.19
C VAL A 37 -13.21 3.34 -5.47
N LYS A 38 -12.59 3.90 -6.48
CA LYS A 38 -12.54 3.29 -7.82
C LYS A 38 -11.45 2.24 -7.99
N VAL A 39 -10.43 2.25 -7.12
CA VAL A 39 -9.33 1.30 -7.18
C VAL A 39 -8.96 0.82 -5.78
N ILE A 40 -8.63 -0.45 -5.68
CA ILE A 40 -8.12 -1.10 -4.48
C ILE A 40 -6.80 -1.78 -4.81
N ILE A 41 -5.76 -1.55 -4.00
CA ILE A 41 -4.55 -2.37 -4.01
C ILE A 41 -4.70 -3.42 -2.93
N ASN A 42 -4.96 -4.66 -3.35
CA ASN A 42 -5.01 -5.79 -2.43
C ASN A 42 -3.59 -6.29 -2.16
N VAL A 43 -3.23 -6.44 -0.89
CA VAL A 43 -1.86 -6.66 -0.46
C VAL A 43 -1.71 -8.05 0.16
N GLY A 44 -0.82 -8.85 -0.43
CA GLY A 44 -0.45 -10.15 0.12
C GLY A 44 0.54 -10.00 1.28
N SER A 45 0.28 -10.69 2.39
CA SER A 45 1.15 -10.72 3.58
C SER A 45 1.91 -12.05 3.76
N SER A 46 1.67 -13.01 2.87
CA SER A 46 2.30 -14.34 2.81
C SER A 46 2.33 -14.84 1.38
N ILE A 47 2.99 -15.97 1.11
CA ILE A 47 2.97 -16.59 -0.23
C ILE A 47 1.54 -16.92 -0.67
N GLU A 48 0.72 -17.49 0.22
CA GLU A 48 -0.68 -17.79 -0.09
C GLU A 48 -1.52 -16.52 -0.27
N GLY A 49 -1.36 -15.52 0.63
CA GLY A 49 -2.00 -14.21 0.49
C GLY A 49 -1.59 -13.50 -0.82
N SER A 50 -0.32 -13.63 -1.25
CA SER A 50 0.18 -13.08 -2.51
C SER A 50 -0.47 -13.73 -3.74
N LYS A 51 -0.65 -15.06 -3.72
CA LYS A 51 -1.40 -15.78 -4.77
C LYS A 51 -2.86 -15.33 -4.81
N LYS A 52 -3.50 -15.20 -3.65
CA LYS A 52 -4.87 -14.73 -3.51
C LYS A 52 -5.04 -13.30 -3.99
N SER A 53 -4.07 -12.43 -3.66
CA SER A 53 -4.05 -11.05 -4.13
C SER A 53 -4.03 -10.98 -5.67
N LEU A 54 -3.20 -11.79 -6.33
CA LEU A 54 -3.18 -11.87 -7.80
C LEU A 54 -4.49 -12.47 -8.36
N GLU A 55 -5.10 -13.45 -7.69
CA GLU A 55 -6.41 -14.01 -8.08
C GLU A 55 -7.48 -12.90 -8.10
N TYR A 56 -7.60 -12.10 -7.03
CA TYR A 56 -8.54 -10.99 -6.97
C TYR A 56 -8.25 -9.93 -8.04
N ALA A 57 -6.99 -9.58 -8.24
CA ALA A 57 -6.61 -8.65 -9.29
C ALA A 57 -6.97 -9.16 -10.70
N ASN A 58 -6.98 -10.47 -10.94
CA ASN A 58 -7.43 -11.04 -12.21
C ASN A 58 -8.96 -11.17 -12.33
N THR A 59 -9.66 -11.20 -11.19
CA THR A 59 -11.12 -11.32 -11.13
C THR A 59 -11.81 -9.96 -11.24
N PHE A 60 -11.28 -8.93 -10.56
CA PHE A 60 -11.88 -7.61 -10.49
C PHE A 60 -11.03 -6.59 -11.25
N GLU A 61 -11.64 -5.91 -12.22
CA GLU A 61 -10.93 -4.95 -13.09
C GLU A 61 -10.29 -3.79 -12.29
N ASN A 62 -10.91 -3.35 -11.22
CA ASN A 62 -10.49 -2.24 -10.37
C ASN A 62 -9.65 -2.67 -9.15
N VAL A 63 -9.23 -3.94 -9.05
CA VAL A 63 -8.33 -4.44 -8.01
C VAL A 63 -6.96 -4.71 -8.60
N PHE A 64 -5.92 -4.20 -7.97
CA PHE A 64 -4.53 -4.50 -8.29
C PHE A 64 -3.88 -5.26 -7.12
N ALA A 65 -2.80 -5.99 -7.40
CA ALA A 65 -2.12 -6.82 -6.41
C ALA A 65 -0.78 -6.21 -5.99
N ALA A 66 -0.48 -6.29 -4.70
CA ALA A 66 0.88 -6.33 -4.20
C ALA A 66 1.19 -7.74 -3.69
N VAL A 67 2.44 -8.19 -3.89
CA VAL A 67 2.87 -9.54 -3.52
C VAL A 67 4.12 -9.47 -2.65
N GLY A 68 4.08 -10.14 -1.50
CA GLY A 68 5.18 -10.10 -0.55
C GLY A 68 4.95 -10.99 0.66
N VAL A 69 5.89 -10.92 1.61
CA VAL A 69 5.84 -11.66 2.86
C VAL A 69 6.11 -10.71 4.02
N HIS A 70 5.13 -10.62 4.90
CA HIS A 70 5.13 -9.79 6.10
C HIS A 70 6.23 -10.21 7.09
N PRO A 71 6.80 -9.31 7.91
CA PRO A 71 7.79 -9.62 8.94
C PRO A 71 7.43 -10.77 9.87
N HIS A 72 6.15 -11.03 10.09
CA HIS A 72 5.69 -12.15 10.95
C HIS A 72 5.94 -13.55 10.36
N SER A 73 6.25 -13.64 9.06
CA SER A 73 6.57 -14.88 8.34
C SER A 73 7.96 -14.83 7.69
N ALA A 74 8.81 -13.90 8.12
CA ALA A 74 10.12 -13.68 7.51
C ALA A 74 11.11 -14.85 7.74
N ASP A 75 10.90 -15.66 8.79
CA ASP A 75 11.66 -16.87 9.07
C ASP A 75 11.44 -17.99 8.05
N THR A 76 10.37 -17.92 7.28
CA THR A 76 10.07 -18.89 6.20
C THR A 76 10.47 -18.36 4.81
N PHE A 77 10.90 -17.09 4.70
CA PHE A 77 11.19 -16.45 3.42
C PHE A 77 12.65 -16.63 3.01
N PHE A 78 12.91 -17.55 2.10
CA PHE A 78 14.22 -17.87 1.52
C PHE A 78 14.17 -17.82 -0.01
N SER A 79 15.19 -18.37 -0.68
CA SER A 79 15.33 -18.32 -2.12
C SER A 79 14.16 -18.95 -2.88
N ASN A 80 13.51 -19.99 -2.34
CA ASN A 80 12.35 -20.63 -2.97
C ASN A 80 11.14 -19.70 -2.93
N GLU A 81 10.85 -19.08 -1.78
CA GLU A 81 9.74 -18.14 -1.62
C GLU A 81 9.98 -16.85 -2.42
N ALA A 82 11.24 -16.37 -2.44
CA ALA A 82 11.65 -15.26 -3.30
C ALA A 82 11.36 -15.54 -4.76
N LYS A 83 11.69 -16.75 -5.23
CA LYS A 83 11.39 -17.21 -6.60
C LYS A 83 9.90 -17.24 -6.88
N ILE A 84 9.05 -17.66 -5.92
CA ILE A 84 7.60 -17.65 -6.10
C ILE A 84 7.10 -16.21 -6.28
N ILE A 85 7.55 -15.25 -5.45
CA ILE A 85 7.19 -13.84 -5.59
C ILE A 85 7.60 -13.29 -6.97
N GLU A 86 8.84 -13.58 -7.42
CA GLU A 86 9.27 -13.20 -8.77
C GLU A 86 8.38 -13.79 -9.87
N ASP A 87 7.99 -15.07 -9.72
CA ASP A 87 7.18 -15.75 -10.72
C ASP A 87 5.75 -15.17 -10.74
N LEU A 88 5.16 -14.80 -9.61
CA LEU A 88 3.87 -14.08 -9.54
C LEU A 88 3.94 -12.75 -10.29
N ILE A 89 5.04 -11.98 -10.11
CA ILE A 89 5.26 -10.73 -10.86
C ILE A 89 5.35 -10.99 -12.36
N LYS A 90 6.03 -12.07 -12.80
CA LYS A 90 6.25 -12.41 -14.22
C LYS A 90 5.02 -13.00 -14.90
N LEU A 91 4.23 -13.83 -14.20
CA LEU A 91 2.99 -14.42 -14.74
C LEU A 91 2.03 -13.33 -15.23
N ASN A 92 2.00 -12.22 -14.55
CA ASN A 92 1.20 -11.06 -14.89
C ASN A 92 1.59 -10.39 -16.23
N ILE A 93 2.86 -10.47 -16.64
CA ILE A 93 3.35 -9.89 -17.90
C ILE A 93 2.96 -10.77 -19.10
N ASN A 94 2.88 -12.10 -18.91
CA ASN A 94 2.66 -13.07 -19.99
C ASN A 94 1.18 -13.24 -20.37
N GLN A 95 0.22 -12.95 -19.49
CA GLN A 95 -1.20 -12.99 -19.83
C GLN A 95 -1.61 -11.81 -20.71
N SER A 96 -0.94 -10.67 -20.59
CA SER A 96 -1.16 -9.47 -21.42
C SER A 96 -0.68 -9.64 -22.87
N SER A 97 0.20 -10.61 -23.17
CA SER A 97 0.84 -10.76 -24.49
C SER A 97 0.09 -11.66 -25.46
N LYS A 98 -1.03 -12.29 -25.09
CA LYS A 98 -1.79 -13.20 -25.95
C LYS A 98 -2.83 -12.53 -26.86
N ASN A 99 -3.17 -11.26 -26.62
CA ASN A 99 -4.08 -10.51 -27.48
C ASN A 99 -3.48 -9.16 -27.85
N ASP A 100 -3.07 -9.05 -29.11
CA ASP A 100 -2.84 -7.84 -29.91
C ASP A 100 -2.05 -6.63 -29.33
N ASN A 101 -0.93 -6.33 -30.03
CA ASN A 101 -0.27 -5.02 -30.24
C ASN A 101 -0.23 -3.92 -29.14
N LYS A 102 -0.71 -4.18 -27.92
CA LYS A 102 -0.69 -3.28 -26.79
C LYS A 102 0.22 -3.83 -25.67
N LYS A 103 1.51 -3.60 -25.80
CA LYS A 103 2.58 -4.19 -24.97
C LYS A 103 2.60 -3.81 -23.48
N ASN A 104 1.66 -3.03 -22.93
CA ASN A 104 1.74 -2.52 -21.56
C ASN A 104 0.39 -2.42 -20.78
N GLU A 105 -0.71 -2.95 -21.30
CA GLU A 105 -2.03 -2.50 -20.83
C GLU A 105 -2.64 -3.27 -19.65
N ASN A 106 -1.98 -4.27 -19.02
CA ASN A 106 -2.63 -4.97 -17.89
C ASN A 106 -1.66 -5.55 -16.86
N LYS A 107 -0.73 -4.75 -16.34
CA LYS A 107 0.02 -5.19 -15.17
C LYS A 107 -0.89 -5.19 -13.95
N ARG A 108 -1.20 -6.37 -13.42
CA ARG A 108 -2.05 -6.53 -12.23
C ARG A 108 -1.25 -6.51 -10.93
N VAL A 109 0.00 -7.02 -10.92
CA VAL A 109 0.93 -6.86 -9.79
C VAL A 109 1.66 -5.52 -9.94
N VAL A 110 1.45 -4.64 -8.98
CA VAL A 110 1.92 -3.24 -9.04
C VAL A 110 2.95 -2.90 -7.97
N ALA A 111 3.17 -3.77 -6.99
CA ALA A 111 4.17 -3.58 -5.94
C ALA A 111 4.67 -4.90 -5.37
N VAL A 112 5.85 -4.87 -4.73
CA VAL A 112 6.27 -5.88 -3.76
C VAL A 112 5.86 -5.41 -2.36
N GLY A 113 5.23 -6.28 -1.61
CA GLY A 113 4.74 -6.01 -0.26
C GLY A 113 3.46 -6.78 0.06
N GLU A 114 3.16 -6.78 1.30
CA GLU A 114 3.71 -6.06 2.44
C GLU A 114 4.98 -6.73 2.96
N THR A 115 6.04 -5.95 3.20
CA THR A 115 7.31 -6.44 3.76
C THR A 115 7.95 -5.34 4.61
N GLY A 116 8.91 -5.69 5.46
CA GLY A 116 9.57 -4.71 6.33
C GLY A 116 9.98 -5.28 7.66
N LEU A 117 9.84 -4.49 8.73
CA LEU A 117 10.24 -4.84 10.09
C LEU A 117 9.11 -4.60 11.09
N ASP A 118 8.88 -5.58 11.98
CA ASP A 118 7.97 -5.49 13.11
C ASP A 118 8.67 -6.01 14.37
N PHE A 119 9.02 -5.12 15.29
CA PHE A 119 9.65 -5.50 16.54
C PHE A 119 8.68 -5.53 17.73
N TYR A 120 7.40 -5.25 17.46
CA TYR A 120 6.38 -5.31 18.51
C TYR A 120 5.93 -6.75 18.76
N LYS A 121 6.44 -7.34 19.86
CA LYS A 121 6.04 -8.70 20.31
C LYS A 121 6.13 -9.78 19.22
N ASN A 122 6.97 -9.59 18.21
CA ASN A 122 7.13 -10.53 17.11
C ASN A 122 8.09 -11.66 17.50
N PRO A 123 7.73 -12.94 17.35
CA PRO A 123 8.60 -14.08 17.66
C PRO A 123 9.71 -14.29 16.62
N VAL A 124 9.54 -13.74 15.39
CA VAL A 124 10.52 -13.87 14.31
C VAL A 124 11.75 -13.01 14.62
N SER A 125 12.93 -13.57 14.44
CA SER A 125 14.19 -12.88 14.75
C SER A 125 14.37 -11.62 13.87
N LYS A 126 15.00 -10.58 14.44
CA LYS A 126 15.35 -9.37 13.70
C LYS A 126 16.20 -9.67 12.46
N ILE A 127 17.10 -10.66 12.57
CA ILE A 127 17.99 -11.06 11.47
C ILE A 127 17.18 -11.64 10.30
N ASP A 128 16.19 -12.48 10.58
CA ASP A 128 15.33 -13.04 9.54
C ASP A 128 14.46 -11.98 8.91
N GLN A 129 13.91 -11.04 9.69
CA GLN A 129 13.14 -9.92 9.17
C GLN A 129 14.01 -9.02 8.28
N GLU A 130 15.21 -8.62 8.71
CA GLU A 130 16.15 -7.81 7.92
C GLU A 130 16.55 -8.51 6.62
N ARG A 131 16.81 -9.82 6.67
CA ARG A 131 17.11 -10.64 5.48
C ARG A 131 15.95 -10.68 4.50
N ALA A 132 14.74 -11.01 4.97
CA ALA A 132 13.56 -11.10 4.14
C ALA A 132 13.18 -9.74 3.52
N PHE A 133 13.28 -8.65 4.30
CA PHE A 133 13.04 -7.30 3.82
C PHE A 133 14.05 -6.92 2.71
N THR A 134 15.33 -7.19 2.93
CA THR A 134 16.39 -6.93 1.95
C THR A 134 16.15 -7.66 0.63
N LEU A 135 15.85 -8.97 0.69
CA LEU A 135 15.56 -9.76 -0.50
C LEU A 135 14.34 -9.22 -1.28
N GLN A 136 13.30 -8.79 -0.58
CA GLN A 136 12.10 -8.24 -1.22
C GLN A 136 12.35 -6.86 -1.83
N ILE A 137 13.21 -6.02 -1.25
CA ILE A 137 13.68 -4.78 -1.90
C ILE A 137 14.40 -5.11 -3.20
N GLU A 138 15.30 -6.10 -3.21
CA GLU A 138 16.06 -6.50 -4.39
C GLU A 138 15.13 -7.03 -5.50
N ILE A 139 14.09 -7.81 -5.15
CA ILE A 139 13.05 -8.25 -6.09
C ILE A 139 12.30 -7.04 -6.68
N ALA A 140 11.91 -6.07 -5.86
CA ALA A 140 11.21 -4.87 -6.33
C ALA A 140 12.06 -4.06 -7.32
N LEU A 141 13.34 -3.84 -7.00
CA LEU A 141 14.30 -3.15 -7.87
C LEU A 141 14.51 -3.88 -9.19
N ALA A 142 14.73 -5.20 -9.15
CA ALA A 142 14.95 -6.02 -10.34
C ALA A 142 13.74 -6.01 -11.29
N ASN A 143 12.52 -5.83 -10.79
CA ASN A 143 11.29 -5.80 -11.57
C ASN A 143 10.77 -4.37 -11.84
N ASN A 144 11.48 -3.34 -11.37
CA ASN A 144 11.11 -1.92 -11.51
C ASN A 144 9.67 -1.62 -11.06
N ILE A 145 9.30 -2.15 -9.90
CA ILE A 145 8.03 -1.90 -9.23
C ILE A 145 8.26 -1.37 -7.81
N PRO A 146 7.31 -0.60 -7.25
CA PRO A 146 7.41 -0.06 -5.89
C PRO A 146 7.44 -1.12 -4.81
N ILE A 147 7.85 -0.70 -3.60
CA ILE A 147 7.78 -1.51 -2.39
C ILE A 147 6.86 -0.88 -1.36
N ILE A 148 5.99 -1.70 -0.74
CA ILE A 148 5.10 -1.34 0.38
C ILE A 148 5.75 -1.82 1.66
N ILE A 149 6.14 -0.87 2.52
CA ILE A 149 6.95 -1.12 3.71
C ILE A 149 6.10 -1.08 4.97
N HIS A 150 6.13 -2.18 5.72
CA HIS A 150 5.67 -2.28 7.10
C HIS A 150 6.78 -1.83 8.05
N ASP A 151 6.42 -0.99 9.02
CA ASP A 151 7.33 -0.58 10.09
C ASP A 151 6.59 -0.46 11.42
N ARG A 152 6.95 -1.29 12.38
CA ARG A 152 6.42 -1.21 13.74
C ARG A 152 7.52 -1.40 14.77
N ASP A 153 7.75 -0.36 15.60
CA ASP A 153 8.80 -0.32 16.62
C ASP A 153 10.22 -0.59 16.06
N ALA A 154 10.45 -0.32 14.75
CA ALA A 154 11.67 -0.66 14.02
C ALA A 154 12.26 0.52 13.21
N HIS A 155 11.77 1.74 13.42
CA HIS A 155 12.06 2.95 12.61
C HIS A 155 13.53 3.14 12.25
N LYS A 156 14.44 2.94 13.22
CA LYS A 156 15.87 3.13 13.03
C LYS A 156 16.46 2.09 12.10
N GLU A 157 16.11 0.84 12.29
CA GLU A 157 16.58 -0.30 11.50
C GLU A 157 16.00 -0.24 10.09
N THR A 158 14.72 0.09 9.97
CA THR A 158 14.04 0.30 8.68
C THR A 158 14.73 1.39 7.86
N LEU A 159 14.98 2.57 8.43
CA LEU A 159 15.73 3.64 7.74
C LEU A 159 17.16 3.23 7.38
N LYS A 160 17.83 2.46 8.22
CA LYS A 160 19.20 1.97 7.94
C LYS A 160 19.22 1.09 6.70
N ILE A 161 18.20 0.25 6.52
CA ILE A 161 18.09 -0.60 5.32
C ILE A 161 17.72 0.25 4.11
N ILE A 162 16.70 1.11 4.21
CA ILE A 162 16.26 1.98 3.11
C ILE A 162 17.38 2.82 2.54
N LYS A 163 18.22 3.42 3.40
CA LYS A 163 19.37 4.26 2.98
C LYS A 163 20.39 3.55 2.09
N LYS A 164 20.44 2.22 2.11
CA LYS A 164 21.31 1.47 1.20
C LYS A 164 20.80 1.47 -0.24
N TYR A 165 19.48 1.68 -0.41
CA TYR A 165 18.79 1.54 -1.70
C TYR A 165 18.16 2.84 -2.20
N SER A 166 17.97 3.85 -1.35
CA SER A 166 17.25 5.08 -1.70
C SER A 166 17.88 5.87 -2.86
N ASN A 167 19.17 5.69 -3.14
CA ASN A 167 19.86 6.28 -4.27
C ASN A 167 19.78 5.46 -5.57
N GLU A 168 19.21 4.24 -5.53
CA GLU A 168 19.02 3.43 -6.71
C GLU A 168 17.96 4.06 -7.63
N LYS A 169 18.25 4.16 -8.93
CA LYS A 169 17.41 4.89 -9.91
C LYS A 169 15.92 4.48 -9.89
N ASN A 170 15.65 3.21 -9.61
CA ASN A 170 14.30 2.65 -9.68
C ASN A 170 13.69 2.43 -8.29
N PHE A 171 14.34 2.90 -7.22
CA PHE A 171 13.82 2.73 -5.88
C PHE A 171 12.61 3.63 -5.67
N LYS A 172 11.46 3.02 -5.38
CA LYS A 172 10.22 3.69 -5.01
C LYS A 172 9.62 2.97 -3.82
N ALA A 173 9.38 3.66 -2.73
CA ALA A 173 8.86 3.04 -1.51
C ALA A 173 7.78 3.89 -0.85
N VAL A 174 6.84 3.22 -0.21
CA VAL A 174 5.84 3.81 0.67
C VAL A 174 5.91 3.15 2.05
N MET A 175 5.93 3.99 3.08
CA MET A 175 5.69 3.53 4.46
C MET A 175 4.19 3.42 4.63
N HIS A 176 3.67 2.19 4.61
CA HIS A 176 2.25 1.95 4.84
C HIS A 176 1.92 2.13 6.34
N CYS A 177 0.67 2.46 6.64
CA CYS A 177 0.16 2.65 8.01
C CYS A 177 1.11 3.44 8.91
N PHE A 178 1.59 4.59 8.40
CA PHE A 178 2.67 5.35 9.04
C PHE A 178 2.38 5.66 10.52
N SER A 179 3.25 5.19 11.40
CA SER A 179 3.08 5.27 12.86
C SER A 179 4.19 6.06 13.58
N GLY A 180 5.15 6.63 12.83
CA GLY A 180 6.25 7.41 13.39
C GLY A 180 5.88 8.84 13.79
N ASP A 181 6.84 9.53 14.40
CA ASP A 181 6.75 10.96 14.71
C ASP A 181 7.17 11.85 13.52
N SER A 182 7.10 13.17 13.72
CA SER A 182 7.48 14.16 12.71
C SER A 182 8.94 14.06 12.29
N ASN A 183 9.86 13.71 13.19
CA ASN A 183 11.28 13.56 12.86
C ASN A 183 11.52 12.34 11.97
N PHE A 184 10.82 11.23 12.24
CA PHE A 184 10.89 10.04 11.42
C PHE A 184 10.26 10.29 10.04
N ALA A 185 9.12 10.97 9.99
CA ALA A 185 8.47 11.37 8.74
C ALA A 185 9.40 12.20 7.85
N ILE A 186 10.09 13.21 8.41
CA ILE A 186 11.04 14.03 7.66
C ILE A 186 12.17 13.17 7.07
N LYS A 187 12.75 12.26 7.86
CA LYS A 187 13.79 11.35 7.36
C LYS A 187 13.29 10.42 6.25
N CYS A 188 12.06 9.92 6.34
CA CYS A 188 11.46 9.14 5.26
C CYS A 188 11.30 9.96 3.98
N LEU A 189 10.85 11.22 4.10
CA LEU A 189 10.71 12.14 2.97
C LEU A 189 12.06 12.51 2.34
N GLU A 190 13.12 12.68 3.14
CA GLU A 190 14.49 12.92 2.66
C GLU A 190 15.02 11.74 1.81
N GLU A 191 14.64 10.51 2.16
CA GLU A 191 14.94 9.31 1.37
C GLU A 191 13.95 9.09 0.18
N GLY A 192 13.08 10.06 -0.10
CA GLY A 192 12.17 10.03 -1.24
C GLY A 192 10.89 9.20 -1.06
N LEU A 193 10.59 8.72 0.14
CA LEU A 193 9.44 7.88 0.42
C LEU A 193 8.12 8.63 0.35
N PHE A 194 7.06 7.87 0.10
CA PHE A 194 5.68 8.26 0.36
C PHE A 194 5.25 7.75 1.74
N LEU A 195 4.27 8.42 2.34
CA LEU A 195 3.68 8.03 3.61
C LEU A 195 2.19 7.79 3.42
N SER A 196 1.69 6.65 3.88
CA SER A 196 0.28 6.31 3.80
C SER A 196 -0.38 6.35 5.17
N PHE A 197 -1.62 6.81 5.22
CA PHE A 197 -2.37 6.99 6.45
C PHE A 197 -3.65 6.18 6.43
N THR A 198 -3.93 5.49 7.55
CA THR A 198 -5.10 4.64 7.77
C THR A 198 -6.17 5.33 8.59
N GLY A 199 -7.24 4.60 8.93
CA GLY A 199 -8.29 5.03 9.86
C GLY A 199 -7.79 5.54 11.20
N VAL A 200 -6.55 5.22 11.59
CA VAL A 200 -5.90 5.73 12.81
C VAL A 200 -5.88 7.25 12.88
N VAL A 201 -5.72 7.95 11.74
CA VAL A 201 -5.71 9.41 11.70
C VAL A 201 -7.00 10.03 12.25
N THR A 202 -8.11 9.29 12.17
CA THR A 202 -9.43 9.74 12.66
C THR A 202 -9.59 9.62 14.18
N PHE A 203 -8.70 8.88 14.87
CA PHE A 203 -8.85 8.64 16.30
C PHE A 203 -8.58 9.91 17.10
N PRO A 204 -9.39 10.19 18.16
CA PRO A 204 -9.22 11.39 18.97
C PRO A 204 -7.81 11.54 19.56
N ASN A 205 -7.20 10.43 19.99
CA ASN A 205 -5.91 10.37 20.67
C ASN A 205 -4.71 10.17 19.73
N ALA A 206 -4.89 10.08 18.40
CA ALA A 206 -3.81 9.96 17.44
C ALA A 206 -3.11 11.29 17.16
N LEU A 207 -2.68 12.00 18.20
CA LEU A 207 -2.13 13.36 18.10
C LEU A 207 -0.87 13.39 17.24
N THR A 208 0.05 12.46 17.45
CA THR A 208 1.30 12.37 16.69
C THR A 208 1.04 12.16 15.20
N THR A 209 0.15 11.24 14.82
CA THR A 209 -0.22 10.99 13.41
C THR A 209 -0.83 12.25 12.78
N LYS A 210 -1.69 12.97 13.52
CA LYS A 210 -2.31 14.21 13.04
C LYS A 210 -1.28 15.32 12.80
N GLU A 211 -0.28 15.45 13.68
CA GLU A 211 0.82 16.40 13.49
C GLU A 211 1.66 16.04 12.27
N VAL A 212 1.96 14.75 12.07
CA VAL A 212 2.68 14.29 10.88
C VAL A 212 1.90 14.60 9.61
N VAL A 213 0.60 14.33 9.57
CA VAL A 213 -0.24 14.67 8.40
C VAL A 213 -0.13 16.15 8.05
N LYS A 214 -0.13 17.06 9.03
CA LYS A 214 -0.03 18.51 8.78
C LYS A 214 1.25 18.92 8.07
N ILE A 215 2.39 18.29 8.41
CA ILE A 215 3.70 18.66 7.87
C ILE A 215 4.06 17.95 6.57
N VAL A 216 3.55 16.74 6.34
CA VAL A 216 3.86 15.97 5.12
C VAL A 216 3.25 16.66 3.89
N PRO A 217 4.04 16.93 2.84
CA PRO A 217 3.52 17.50 1.60
C PRO A 217 2.44 16.60 0.98
N LEU A 218 1.31 17.17 0.56
CA LEU A 218 0.18 16.40 0.02
C LEU A 218 0.60 15.48 -1.14
N LYS A 219 1.53 15.92 -1.97
CA LYS A 219 2.12 15.13 -3.08
C LYS A 219 2.91 13.88 -2.65
N ARG A 220 3.05 13.64 -1.35
CA ARG A 220 3.74 12.50 -0.73
C ARG A 220 2.83 11.68 0.16
N ILE A 221 1.53 11.95 0.13
CA ILE A 221 0.51 11.27 0.93
C ILE A 221 -0.25 10.25 0.08
N PHE A 222 -0.48 9.06 0.66
CA PHE A 222 -1.54 8.14 0.27
C PHE A 222 -2.58 8.00 1.38
N VAL A 223 -3.74 7.49 1.00
CA VAL A 223 -4.81 7.08 1.91
C VAL A 223 -5.08 5.60 1.71
N GLU A 224 -5.34 4.91 2.81
CA GLU A 224 -5.59 3.47 2.80
C GLU A 224 -6.48 3.06 3.97
N THR A 225 -7.01 1.85 3.92
CA THR A 225 -7.80 1.31 5.03
C THR A 225 -7.00 0.40 5.93
N ASP A 226 -6.11 -0.43 5.39
CA ASP A 226 -5.51 -1.58 6.07
C ASP A 226 -6.61 -2.55 6.57
N CYS A 227 -7.71 -2.64 5.81
CA CYS A 227 -8.82 -3.50 6.17
C CYS A 227 -8.43 -5.00 6.14
N PRO A 228 -9.02 -5.80 7.05
CA PRO A 228 -10.15 -5.55 7.96
C PRO A 228 -9.79 -4.83 9.26
N PHE A 229 -8.54 -4.40 9.42
CA PHE A 229 -8.04 -3.76 10.64
C PHE A 229 -8.33 -2.25 10.67
N LEU A 230 -8.10 -1.59 11.81
CA LEU A 230 -8.00 -0.14 11.98
C LEU A 230 -9.23 0.66 11.50
N ALA A 231 -10.45 0.13 11.68
CA ALA A 231 -11.68 0.84 11.32
C ALA A 231 -11.66 2.29 11.84
N PRO A 232 -11.97 3.29 10.98
CA PRO A 232 -11.94 4.70 11.34
C PRO A 232 -12.93 5.01 12.47
N GLN A 233 -12.72 6.12 13.18
CA GLN A 233 -13.52 6.49 14.36
C GLN A 233 -15.06 6.41 14.11
N PRO A 234 -15.62 6.88 12.99
CA PRO A 234 -17.05 6.76 12.71
C PRO A 234 -17.57 5.32 12.58
N LYS A 235 -16.66 4.36 12.37
CA LYS A 235 -16.95 2.93 12.21
C LYS A 235 -16.30 2.07 13.28
N ARG A 236 -15.86 2.67 14.37
CA ARG A 236 -15.17 1.97 15.46
C ARG A 236 -15.97 0.77 15.97
N GLY A 237 -15.28 -0.38 16.15
CA GLY A 237 -15.90 -1.63 16.58
C GLY A 237 -16.57 -2.45 15.47
N LYS A 238 -16.52 -2.00 14.23
CA LYS A 238 -16.90 -2.78 13.04
C LYS A 238 -15.67 -3.28 12.30
N GLU A 239 -15.84 -4.32 11.49
CA GLU A 239 -14.83 -4.73 10.52
C GLU A 239 -14.58 -3.58 9.52
N ASN A 240 -13.30 -3.28 9.26
CA ASN A 240 -12.92 -2.24 8.31
C ASN A 240 -13.05 -2.77 6.87
N ARG A 241 -13.26 -1.86 5.91
CA ARG A 241 -13.42 -2.20 4.48
C ARG A 241 -13.00 -1.03 3.59
N PRO A 242 -12.67 -1.26 2.31
CA PRO A 242 -12.14 -0.22 1.41
C PRO A 242 -13.05 1.02 1.30
N SER A 243 -14.37 0.87 1.35
CA SER A 243 -15.33 1.99 1.33
C SER A 243 -15.10 2.99 2.46
N TYR A 244 -14.43 2.60 3.56
CA TYR A 244 -14.18 3.48 4.70
C TYR A 244 -12.95 4.37 4.54
N VAL A 245 -12.18 4.25 3.46
CA VAL A 245 -11.05 5.17 3.17
C VAL A 245 -11.51 6.63 3.01
N VAL A 246 -12.77 6.85 2.71
CA VAL A 246 -13.37 8.19 2.64
C VAL A 246 -13.21 8.96 3.95
N TYR A 247 -13.34 8.30 5.11
CA TYR A 247 -13.14 8.94 6.41
C TYR A 247 -11.69 9.36 6.68
N VAL A 248 -10.74 8.63 6.08
CA VAL A 248 -9.31 9.00 6.14
C VAL A 248 -9.08 10.27 5.32
N ALA A 249 -9.62 10.33 4.10
CA ALA A 249 -9.52 11.50 3.23
C ALA A 249 -10.20 12.74 3.85
N GLU A 250 -11.38 12.58 4.45
CA GLU A 250 -12.09 13.66 5.15
C GLU A 250 -11.27 14.23 6.32
N GLU A 251 -10.68 13.37 7.16
CA GLU A 251 -9.86 13.85 8.28
C GLU A 251 -8.57 14.53 7.81
N ILE A 252 -7.91 14.01 6.75
CA ILE A 252 -6.75 14.67 6.16
C ILE A 252 -7.13 16.04 5.58
N ALA A 253 -8.27 16.16 4.91
CA ALA A 253 -8.81 17.43 4.41
C ALA A 253 -8.97 18.44 5.55
N ARG A 254 -9.60 18.03 6.64
CA ARG A 254 -9.78 18.85 7.83
C ARG A 254 -8.43 19.29 8.45
N LEU A 255 -7.45 18.38 8.52
CA LEU A 255 -6.13 18.67 9.12
C LEU A 255 -5.27 19.60 8.26
N LYS A 256 -5.46 19.58 6.95
CA LYS A 256 -4.72 20.39 5.98
C LYS A 256 -5.45 21.68 5.59
N ASP A 257 -6.66 21.90 6.10
CA ASP A 257 -7.53 23.03 5.71
C ASP A 257 -7.76 23.10 4.19
N MET A 258 -8.13 21.92 3.62
CA MET A 258 -8.36 21.73 2.19
C MET A 258 -9.74 21.10 1.93
N SER A 259 -10.22 21.17 0.71
CA SER A 259 -11.42 20.43 0.33
C SER A 259 -11.17 18.92 0.26
N VAL A 260 -12.19 18.11 0.53
CA VAL A 260 -12.10 16.65 0.40
C VAL A 260 -11.79 16.27 -1.05
N ASP A 261 -12.33 16.99 -2.02
CA ASP A 261 -12.10 16.76 -3.43
C ASP A 261 -10.66 17.00 -3.84
N ASP A 262 -9.98 18.00 -3.27
CA ASP A 262 -8.54 18.21 -3.50
C ASP A 262 -7.70 17.07 -2.92
N ILE A 263 -8.07 16.55 -1.74
CA ILE A 263 -7.42 15.36 -1.17
C ILE A 263 -7.64 14.15 -2.05
N LYS A 264 -8.88 13.86 -2.46
CA LYS A 264 -9.23 12.76 -3.36
C LYS A 264 -8.38 12.84 -4.65
N ARG A 265 -8.38 13.99 -5.30
CA ARG A 265 -7.66 14.22 -6.55
C ARG A 265 -6.15 14.00 -6.43
N GLU A 266 -5.53 14.65 -5.43
CA GLU A 266 -4.07 14.59 -5.29
C GLU A 266 -3.59 13.21 -4.82
N THR A 267 -4.26 12.59 -3.83
CA THR A 267 -3.85 11.27 -3.34
C THR A 267 -4.04 10.17 -4.39
N SER A 268 -5.13 10.22 -5.17
CA SER A 268 -5.33 9.28 -6.27
C SER A 268 -4.34 9.49 -7.41
N LYS A 269 -4.03 10.74 -7.75
CA LYS A 269 -2.97 11.07 -8.71
C LYS A 269 -1.60 10.55 -8.25
N ASN A 270 -1.28 10.73 -6.97
CA ASN A 270 -0.06 10.20 -6.38
C ASN A 270 0.00 8.68 -6.52
N ALA A 271 -1.05 7.97 -6.11
CA ALA A 271 -1.12 6.52 -6.18
C ALA A 271 -1.05 6.02 -7.63
N LYS A 272 -1.82 6.61 -8.55
CA LYS A 272 -1.80 6.29 -9.98
C LYS A 272 -0.38 6.36 -10.57
N ASN A 273 0.34 7.45 -10.29
CA ASN A 273 1.70 7.66 -10.80
C ASN A 273 2.73 6.76 -10.12
N PHE A 274 2.60 6.55 -8.81
CA PHE A 274 3.55 5.77 -8.03
C PHE A 274 3.50 4.29 -8.39
N PHE A 275 2.30 3.71 -8.45
CA PHE A 275 2.06 2.31 -8.79
C PHE A 275 1.93 2.06 -10.29
N ASN A 276 2.01 3.12 -11.13
CA ASN A 276 1.85 3.06 -12.58
C ASN A 276 0.55 2.35 -12.98
N LEU A 277 -0.58 2.77 -12.36
CA LEU A 277 -1.89 2.18 -12.60
C LEU A 277 -2.44 2.62 -13.96
N THR A 278 -2.90 1.67 -14.75
CA THR A 278 -3.65 1.89 -16.00
C THR A 278 -5.15 1.85 -15.68
N ILE A 279 -5.73 3.01 -15.41
CA ILE A 279 -7.15 3.23 -15.07
C ILE A 279 -7.69 4.43 -15.85
#